data_71f2cda1b0fca55f394110e79a27c02d
#
_entry.id   71f2cda1b0fca55f394110e79a27c02d
#
_cell.length_a   1.000
_cell.length_b   1.000
_cell.length_c   1.000
_cell.angle_alpha   90.00
_cell.angle_beta   90.00
_cell.angle_gamma   90.00
#
_symmetry.space_group_name_H-M   'P 1'
#
loop_
_entity.id
_entity.type
_entity.pdbx_description
1 polymer ?
#
loop_
_entity_poly.entity_id
_entity_poly.type
_entity_poly.pdbx_seq_one_letter_code
_entity_poly.pdbx_strand_id
1 'polypeptide(L)'
;MSKDQKDNVTETDNQLGNTSKFVQENAKSLAVIGAAIIALVLLYFGYQNFYLAPRAEKAANEMYKAEEYVAIDSLKDRAIKGDGSYPGFEKIADEYSSTKSANLANAYLGGLYLQKGEYQKAVDALGKYSSTGSPVIDPLVLGMLGDAYSELKDYSRAITFYKKAADKNKNTFTTPLFLKKLGLVYEEQKEFKSAADTYKKIKTDFPESVEAASVDAYIARAEARL
;
A
#
# COMPACT_ATOMS: atom_id res chain seq x y z
N MET A 1 -41.32 2.67 43.99
CA MET A 1 -40.99 2.66 42.57
C MET A 1 -41.42 4.00 41.96
N SER A 2 -40.48 4.79 41.46
CA SER A 2 -40.72 6.09 40.88
C SER A 2 -41.53 5.94 39.58
N LYS A 3 -42.33 6.95 39.24
CA LYS A 3 -43.15 7.01 38.01
C LYS A 3 -42.28 6.76 36.76
N ASP A 4 -41.06 7.29 36.73
CA ASP A 4 -40.08 7.10 35.68
C ASP A 4 -39.64 5.64 35.48
N GLN A 5 -39.63 4.81 36.53
CA GLN A 5 -39.32 3.38 36.43
C GLN A 5 -40.46 2.58 35.78
N LYS A 6 -41.72 2.99 36.01
CA LYS A 6 -42.85 2.35 35.36
C LYS A 6 -42.98 2.69 33.87
N ASP A 7 -42.70 3.94 33.52
CA ASP A 7 -42.78 4.40 32.13
C ASP A 7 -41.68 3.71 31.29
N ASN A 8 -40.43 3.56 31.82
CA ASN A 8 -39.37 2.83 31.12
C ASN A 8 -39.67 1.33 30.95
N VAL A 9 -40.31 0.67 31.90
CA VAL A 9 -40.68 -0.75 31.80
C VAL A 9 -41.75 -0.97 30.76
N THR A 10 -42.78 -0.09 30.72
CA THR A 10 -43.84 -0.16 29.70
C THR A 10 -43.38 0.15 28.29
N GLU A 11 -42.41 1.05 28.13
CA GLU A 11 -41.84 1.39 26.82
C GLU A 11 -40.94 0.24 26.28
N THR A 12 -40.18 -0.42 27.15
CA THR A 12 -39.39 -1.60 26.81
C THR A 12 -40.25 -2.81 26.45
N ASP A 13 -41.32 -3.06 27.19
CA ASP A 13 -42.29 -4.14 26.90
C ASP A 13 -43.02 -3.90 25.57
N ASN A 14 -43.39 -2.66 25.25
CA ASN A 14 -43.99 -2.30 23.94
C ASN A 14 -43.00 -2.47 22.78
N GLN A 15 -41.74 -2.11 22.95
CA GLN A 15 -40.68 -2.32 21.94
C GLN A 15 -40.43 -3.81 21.71
N LEU A 16 -40.34 -4.62 22.75
CA LEU A 16 -40.20 -6.07 22.66
C LEU A 16 -41.42 -6.73 21.99
N GLY A 17 -42.63 -6.26 22.31
CA GLY A 17 -43.86 -6.73 21.66
C GLY A 17 -43.93 -6.43 20.18
N ASN A 18 -43.49 -5.24 19.76
CA ASN A 18 -43.43 -4.85 18.36
C ASN A 18 -42.36 -5.61 17.57
N THR A 19 -41.18 -5.84 18.19
CA THR A 19 -40.10 -6.61 17.60
C THR A 19 -40.51 -8.07 17.39
N SER A 20 -41.19 -8.68 18.38
CA SER A 20 -41.64 -10.06 18.26
C SER A 20 -42.71 -10.25 17.18
N LYS A 21 -43.65 -9.30 17.03
CA LYS A 21 -44.65 -9.30 15.94
C LYS A 21 -43.97 -9.16 14.58
N PHE A 22 -43.02 -8.21 14.42
CA PHE A 22 -42.26 -8.05 13.20
C PHE A 22 -41.54 -9.33 12.77
N VAL A 23 -40.88 -10.01 13.72
CA VAL A 23 -40.18 -11.29 13.48
C VAL A 23 -41.18 -12.37 13.05
N GLN A 24 -42.32 -12.48 13.72
CA GLN A 24 -43.34 -13.48 13.37
C GLN A 24 -43.96 -13.23 12.00
N GLU A 25 -44.32 -11.99 11.67
CA GLU A 25 -44.89 -11.61 10.40
C GLU A 25 -43.93 -11.79 9.22
N ASN A 26 -42.61 -11.61 9.46
CA ASN A 26 -41.57 -11.69 8.46
C ASN A 26 -40.69 -12.95 8.57
N ALA A 27 -41.11 -13.94 9.36
CA ALA A 27 -40.29 -15.11 9.67
C ALA A 27 -39.74 -15.86 8.43
N LYS A 28 -40.55 -16.01 7.38
CA LYS A 28 -40.12 -16.66 6.12
C LYS A 28 -39.07 -15.84 5.40
N SER A 29 -39.26 -14.53 5.28
CA SER A 29 -38.30 -13.63 4.62
C SER A 29 -36.98 -13.56 5.40
N LEU A 30 -37.05 -13.46 6.73
CA LEU A 30 -35.87 -13.47 7.59
C LEU A 30 -35.12 -14.79 7.51
N ALA A 31 -35.84 -15.93 7.44
CA ALA A 31 -35.20 -17.25 7.25
C ALA A 31 -34.48 -17.36 5.90
N VAL A 32 -35.09 -16.85 4.81
CA VAL A 32 -34.44 -16.82 3.49
C VAL A 32 -33.20 -15.93 3.51
N ILE A 33 -33.28 -14.74 4.09
CA ILE A 33 -32.13 -13.83 4.23
C ILE A 33 -31.03 -14.50 5.08
N GLY A 34 -31.37 -15.10 6.19
CA GLY A 34 -30.41 -15.82 7.04
C GLY A 34 -29.73 -16.98 6.30
N ALA A 35 -30.49 -17.78 5.56
CA ALA A 35 -29.96 -18.86 4.74
C ALA A 35 -29.01 -18.32 3.63
N ALA A 36 -29.38 -17.20 2.98
CA ALA A 36 -28.53 -16.57 1.97
C ALA A 36 -27.20 -16.04 2.56
N ILE A 37 -27.25 -15.43 3.75
CA ILE A 37 -26.05 -14.98 4.45
C ILE A 37 -25.13 -16.18 4.79
N ILE A 38 -25.71 -17.27 5.34
CA ILE A 38 -24.97 -18.48 5.66
C ILE A 38 -24.31 -19.06 4.40
N ALA A 39 -25.06 -19.14 3.29
CA ALA A 39 -24.54 -19.62 2.01
C ALA A 39 -23.35 -18.77 1.51
N LEU A 40 -23.45 -17.44 1.58
CA LEU A 40 -22.34 -16.52 1.24
C LEU A 40 -21.12 -16.72 2.12
N VAL A 41 -21.31 -16.90 3.42
CA VAL A 41 -20.22 -17.18 4.37
C VAL A 41 -19.55 -18.51 4.03
N LEU A 42 -20.33 -19.57 3.77
CA LEU A 42 -19.77 -20.88 3.40
C LEU A 42 -19.01 -20.83 2.06
N LEU A 43 -19.53 -20.11 1.07
CA LEU A 43 -18.84 -19.88 -0.19
C LEU A 43 -17.52 -19.12 -0.01
N TYR A 44 -17.53 -18.08 0.84
CA TYR A 44 -16.33 -17.33 1.16
C TYR A 44 -15.27 -18.20 1.84
N PHE A 45 -15.64 -18.98 2.85
CA PHE A 45 -14.72 -19.92 3.52
C PHE A 45 -14.23 -21.03 2.57
N GLY A 46 -15.12 -21.54 1.73
CA GLY A 46 -14.76 -22.52 0.69
C GLY A 46 -13.71 -21.95 -0.27
N TYR A 47 -13.94 -20.74 -0.79
CA TYR A 47 -13.00 -20.04 -1.65
C TYR A 47 -11.65 -19.80 -0.97
N GLN A 48 -11.67 -19.31 0.29
CA GLN A 48 -10.45 -19.03 1.05
C GLN A 48 -9.61 -20.31 1.29
N ASN A 49 -10.23 -21.39 1.75
CA ASN A 49 -9.48 -22.57 2.18
C ASN A 49 -9.12 -23.53 1.02
N PHE A 50 -9.99 -23.68 0.03
CA PHE A 50 -9.79 -24.67 -1.03
C PHE A 50 -9.22 -24.09 -2.33
N TYR A 51 -9.32 -22.77 -2.53
CA TYR A 51 -8.80 -22.12 -3.72
C TYR A 51 -7.63 -21.18 -3.40
N LEU A 52 -7.83 -20.20 -2.52
CA LEU A 52 -6.84 -19.13 -2.29
C LEU A 52 -5.65 -19.61 -1.45
N ALA A 53 -5.87 -20.39 -0.38
CA ALA A 53 -4.78 -20.83 0.50
C ALA A 53 -3.74 -21.73 -0.22
N PRO A 54 -4.11 -22.78 -0.98
CA PRO A 54 -3.13 -23.57 -1.73
C PRO A 54 -2.37 -22.75 -2.78
N ARG A 55 -3.04 -21.81 -3.44
CA ARG A 55 -2.40 -20.91 -4.41
C ARG A 55 -1.42 -19.94 -3.74
N ALA A 56 -1.77 -19.42 -2.56
CA ALA A 56 -0.89 -18.53 -1.81
C ALA A 56 0.37 -19.26 -1.32
N GLU A 57 0.24 -20.48 -0.84
CA GLU A 57 1.37 -21.33 -0.45
C GLU A 57 2.28 -21.63 -1.65
N LYS A 58 1.71 -22.05 -2.76
CA LYS A 58 2.47 -22.30 -3.98
C LYS A 58 3.20 -21.04 -4.47
N ALA A 59 2.50 -19.91 -4.52
CA ALA A 59 3.10 -18.62 -4.90
C ALA A 59 4.27 -18.22 -3.99
N ALA A 60 4.15 -18.43 -2.67
CA ALA A 60 5.22 -18.15 -1.72
C ALA A 60 6.43 -19.07 -1.95
N ASN A 61 6.18 -20.36 -2.16
CA ASN A 61 7.25 -21.33 -2.43
C ASN A 61 7.98 -21.08 -3.76
N GLU A 62 7.29 -20.60 -4.78
CA GLU A 62 7.89 -20.27 -6.07
C GLU A 62 8.63 -18.91 -6.04
N MET A 63 8.24 -17.99 -5.17
CA MET A 63 8.78 -16.64 -5.12
C MET A 63 10.19 -16.58 -4.55
N TYR A 64 10.56 -17.49 -3.64
CA TYR A 64 11.83 -17.43 -2.92
C TYR A 64 13.05 -17.38 -3.86
N LYS A 65 12.99 -18.08 -5.01
CA LYS A 65 14.11 -18.11 -5.95
C LYS A 65 14.27 -16.80 -6.71
N ALA A 66 13.16 -16.16 -7.07
CA ALA A 66 13.18 -14.83 -7.65
C ALA A 66 13.76 -13.79 -6.66
N GLU A 67 13.44 -13.92 -5.36
CA GLU A 67 14.00 -13.07 -4.30
C GLU A 67 15.53 -13.27 -4.13
N GLU A 68 16.03 -14.51 -4.20
CA GLU A 68 17.47 -14.75 -4.23
C GLU A 68 18.17 -14.05 -5.40
N TYR A 69 17.55 -14.06 -6.58
CA TYR A 69 18.10 -13.43 -7.77
C TYR A 69 18.14 -11.90 -7.67
N VAL A 70 17.22 -11.27 -6.92
CA VAL A 70 17.25 -9.81 -6.70
C VAL A 70 18.55 -9.33 -6.04
N ALA A 71 19.11 -10.13 -5.14
CA ALA A 71 20.34 -9.80 -4.43
C ALA A 71 21.58 -9.77 -5.32
N ILE A 72 21.51 -10.32 -6.53
CA ILE A 72 22.65 -10.48 -7.45
C ILE A 72 22.37 -9.67 -8.71
N ASP A 73 23.16 -8.63 -8.94
CA ASP A 73 22.93 -7.66 -10.03
C ASP A 73 22.83 -8.31 -11.42
N SER A 74 23.69 -9.28 -11.71
CA SER A 74 23.69 -10.04 -12.98
C SER A 74 22.49 -10.95 -13.18
N LEU A 75 21.67 -11.19 -12.15
CA LEU A 75 20.54 -12.11 -12.18
C LEU A 75 19.16 -11.38 -12.19
N LYS A 76 19.15 -10.06 -12.28
CA LYS A 76 17.89 -9.28 -12.30
C LYS A 76 16.90 -9.73 -13.37
N ASP A 77 17.37 -10.08 -14.57
CA ASP A 77 16.50 -10.60 -15.62
C ASP A 77 15.89 -11.95 -15.25
N ARG A 78 16.61 -12.80 -14.52
CA ARG A 78 16.05 -14.05 -13.99
C ARG A 78 15.06 -13.80 -12.86
N ALA A 79 15.31 -12.80 -12.02
CA ALA A 79 14.32 -12.39 -11.02
C ALA A 79 13.01 -11.95 -11.68
N ILE A 80 13.08 -11.18 -12.78
CA ILE A 80 11.92 -10.71 -13.51
C ILE A 80 11.19 -11.84 -14.23
N LYS A 81 11.92 -12.59 -15.07
CA LYS A 81 11.34 -13.53 -16.05
C LYS A 81 11.38 -15.01 -15.64
N GLY A 82 12.21 -15.36 -14.65
CA GLY A 82 12.53 -16.72 -14.30
C GLY A 82 13.76 -17.25 -15.04
N ASP A 83 14.12 -18.50 -14.75
CA ASP A 83 15.29 -19.21 -15.31
C ASP A 83 14.93 -20.47 -16.10
N GLY A 84 13.64 -20.71 -16.30
CA GLY A 84 13.09 -21.91 -16.96
C GLY A 84 12.70 -23.02 -15.98
N SER A 85 13.35 -23.12 -14.81
CA SER A 85 12.98 -24.05 -13.73
C SER A 85 12.10 -23.39 -12.67
N TYR A 86 12.33 -22.12 -12.41
CA TYR A 86 11.58 -21.32 -11.45
C TYR A 86 10.94 -20.11 -12.14
N PRO A 87 9.71 -19.73 -11.78
CA PRO A 87 9.06 -18.55 -12.32
C PRO A 87 9.73 -17.26 -11.79
N GLY A 88 9.78 -16.22 -12.63
CA GLY A 88 10.12 -14.89 -12.20
C GLY A 88 8.90 -14.14 -11.64
N PHE A 89 9.16 -12.94 -11.14
CA PHE A 89 8.10 -12.11 -10.55
C PHE A 89 6.97 -11.78 -11.53
N GLU A 90 7.24 -11.62 -12.85
CA GLU A 90 6.20 -11.40 -13.87
C GLU A 90 5.16 -12.52 -13.84
N LYS A 91 5.61 -13.77 -13.88
CA LYS A 91 4.73 -14.93 -13.86
C LYS A 91 4.01 -15.08 -12.52
N ILE A 92 4.71 -14.84 -11.41
CA ILE A 92 4.11 -14.90 -10.06
C ILE A 92 3.01 -13.84 -9.91
N ALA A 93 3.27 -12.60 -10.35
CA ALA A 93 2.30 -11.51 -10.28
C ALA A 93 1.05 -11.78 -11.13
N ASP A 94 1.20 -12.46 -12.27
CA ASP A 94 0.11 -12.78 -13.19
C ASP A 94 -0.69 -14.00 -12.71
N GLU A 95 -0.02 -15.15 -12.56
CA GLU A 95 -0.69 -16.41 -12.22
C GLU A 95 -1.34 -16.40 -10.83
N TYR A 96 -0.75 -15.70 -9.87
CA TYR A 96 -1.21 -15.68 -8.46
C TYR A 96 -1.77 -14.32 -8.03
N SER A 97 -2.34 -13.55 -8.95
CA SER A 97 -2.76 -12.15 -8.77
C SER A 97 -3.61 -11.85 -7.54
N SER A 98 -4.33 -12.84 -7.00
CA SER A 98 -5.15 -12.71 -5.78
C SER A 98 -4.39 -12.99 -4.47
N THR A 99 -3.08 -13.28 -4.53
CA THR A 99 -2.28 -13.65 -3.36
C THR A 99 -1.42 -12.48 -2.86
N LYS A 100 -1.00 -12.57 -1.59
CA LYS A 100 -0.04 -11.61 -1.01
C LYS A 100 1.32 -11.66 -1.71
N SER A 101 1.76 -12.85 -2.16
CA SER A 101 3.01 -13.03 -2.90
C SER A 101 2.99 -12.29 -4.24
N ALA A 102 1.89 -12.38 -5.00
CA ALA A 102 1.73 -11.63 -6.24
C ALA A 102 1.71 -10.12 -6.01
N ASN A 103 1.08 -9.67 -4.91
CA ASN A 103 1.11 -8.26 -4.53
C ASN A 103 2.54 -7.78 -4.26
N LEU A 104 3.33 -8.57 -3.52
CA LEU A 104 4.74 -8.25 -3.24
C LEU A 104 5.61 -8.38 -4.51
N ALA A 105 5.34 -9.34 -5.39
CA ALA A 105 6.01 -9.47 -6.68
C ALA A 105 5.87 -8.22 -7.55
N ASN A 106 4.71 -7.55 -7.52
CA ASN A 106 4.53 -6.26 -8.19
C ASN A 106 5.43 -5.16 -7.62
N ALA A 107 5.67 -5.13 -6.31
CA ALA A 107 6.61 -4.18 -5.70
C ALA A 107 8.07 -4.47 -6.11
N TYR A 108 8.48 -5.75 -6.13
CA TYR A 108 9.81 -6.15 -6.63
C TYR A 108 10.00 -5.80 -8.11
N LEU A 109 9.01 -6.10 -8.96
CA LEU A 109 9.03 -5.74 -10.38
C LEU A 109 9.23 -4.25 -10.57
N GLY A 110 8.50 -3.44 -9.82
CA GLY A 110 8.64 -1.99 -9.88
C GLY A 110 10.05 -1.52 -9.58
N GLY A 111 10.66 -2.03 -8.50
CA GLY A 111 12.05 -1.72 -8.14
C GLY A 111 13.06 -2.19 -9.18
N LEU A 112 12.88 -3.39 -9.72
CA LEU A 112 13.75 -3.95 -10.75
C LEU A 112 13.66 -3.18 -12.07
N TYR A 113 12.45 -2.80 -12.50
CA TYR A 113 12.26 -1.98 -13.70
C TYR A 113 12.83 -0.57 -13.54
N LEU A 114 12.72 0.04 -12.35
CA LEU A 114 13.40 1.32 -12.05
C LEU A 114 14.92 1.20 -12.24
N GLN A 115 15.53 0.16 -11.67
CA GLN A 115 16.98 -0.08 -11.80
C GLN A 115 17.42 -0.32 -13.24
N LYS A 116 16.53 -0.86 -14.09
CA LYS A 116 16.79 -1.09 -15.52
C LYS A 116 16.48 0.14 -16.40
N GLY A 117 15.96 1.23 -15.85
CA GLY A 117 15.52 2.38 -16.62
C GLY A 117 14.21 2.16 -17.40
N GLU A 118 13.47 1.08 -17.11
CA GLU A 118 12.20 0.74 -17.74
C GLU A 118 11.03 1.40 -16.97
N TYR A 119 11.07 2.73 -16.90
CA TYR A 119 10.25 3.53 -15.97
C TYR A 119 8.73 3.34 -16.15
N GLN A 120 8.26 3.21 -17.41
CA GLN A 120 6.83 2.97 -17.62
C GLN A 120 6.40 1.60 -17.09
N LYS A 121 7.21 0.56 -17.27
CA LYS A 121 6.93 -0.76 -16.68
C LYS A 121 6.96 -0.73 -15.15
N ALA A 122 7.86 0.10 -14.58
CA ALA A 122 7.87 0.31 -13.14
C ALA A 122 6.54 0.91 -12.64
N VAL A 123 6.03 1.93 -13.32
CA VAL A 123 4.72 2.52 -13.01
C VAL A 123 3.60 1.48 -13.10
N ASP A 124 3.60 0.68 -14.18
CA ASP A 124 2.56 -0.33 -14.42
C ASP A 124 2.57 -1.43 -13.35
N ALA A 125 3.75 -1.90 -12.93
CA ALA A 125 3.90 -2.90 -11.88
C ALA A 125 3.52 -2.33 -10.50
N LEU A 126 4.10 -1.19 -10.11
CA LEU A 126 3.81 -0.55 -8.83
C LEU A 126 2.35 -0.12 -8.70
N GLY A 127 1.72 0.24 -9.82
CA GLY A 127 0.30 0.58 -9.87
C GLY A 127 -0.64 -0.58 -9.54
N LYS A 128 -0.18 -1.82 -9.69
CA LYS A 128 -0.92 -3.04 -9.30
C LYS A 128 -0.74 -3.41 -7.82
N TYR A 129 0.23 -2.79 -7.13
CA TYR A 129 0.44 -3.03 -5.71
C TYR A 129 -0.71 -2.45 -4.88
N SER A 130 -1.26 -3.26 -4.01
CA SER A 130 -2.26 -2.87 -3.01
C SER A 130 -1.61 -2.71 -1.64
N SER A 131 -1.90 -1.61 -0.95
CA SER A 131 -1.36 -1.33 0.39
C SER A 131 -1.63 -2.49 1.36
N THR A 132 -0.58 -2.90 2.07
CA THR A 132 -0.63 -4.01 3.05
C THR A 132 -0.74 -3.52 4.49
N GLY A 133 -0.64 -2.20 4.72
CA GLY A 133 -0.52 -1.60 6.05
C GLY A 133 0.92 -1.64 6.60
N SER A 134 1.89 -2.11 5.81
CA SER A 134 3.29 -2.11 6.23
C SER A 134 3.82 -0.68 6.39
N PRO A 135 4.38 -0.33 7.57
CA PRO A 135 4.92 1.02 7.80
C PRO A 135 6.16 1.35 6.98
N VAL A 136 6.75 0.36 6.32
CA VAL A 136 7.95 0.51 5.49
C VAL A 136 7.64 0.26 4.01
N ILE A 137 7.02 -0.86 3.67
CA ILE A 137 6.80 -1.25 2.25
C ILE A 137 5.83 -0.29 1.56
N ASP A 138 4.72 0.08 2.20
CA ASP A 138 3.74 0.97 1.59
C ASP A 138 4.32 2.35 1.21
N PRO A 139 5.06 3.06 2.10
CA PRO A 139 5.74 4.30 1.69
C PRO A 139 6.82 4.08 0.65
N LEU A 140 7.57 2.96 0.69
CA LEU A 140 8.58 2.66 -0.33
C LEU A 140 7.97 2.50 -1.72
N VAL A 141 6.85 1.77 -1.85
CA VAL A 141 6.16 1.60 -3.14
C VAL A 141 5.65 2.94 -3.68
N LEU A 142 5.08 3.79 -2.82
CA LEU A 142 4.69 5.14 -3.20
C LEU A 142 5.89 5.99 -3.64
N GLY A 143 7.00 5.87 -2.92
CA GLY A 143 8.23 6.56 -3.27
C GLY A 143 8.83 6.10 -4.60
N MET A 144 8.82 4.79 -4.88
CA MET A 144 9.23 4.22 -6.17
C MET A 144 8.34 4.71 -7.33
N LEU A 145 7.04 4.91 -7.12
CA LEU A 145 6.18 5.58 -8.10
C LEU A 145 6.63 7.03 -8.32
N GLY A 146 6.99 7.73 -7.25
CA GLY A 146 7.58 9.07 -7.34
C GLY A 146 8.88 9.07 -8.17
N ASP A 147 9.77 8.10 -7.93
CA ASP A 147 11.02 7.92 -8.68
C ASP A 147 10.73 7.69 -10.17
N ALA A 148 9.83 6.76 -10.49
CA ALA A 148 9.47 6.44 -11.87
C ALA A 148 8.90 7.65 -12.63
N TYR A 149 8.00 8.40 -12.00
CA TYR A 149 7.44 9.62 -12.62
C TYR A 149 8.47 10.75 -12.73
N SER A 150 9.40 10.86 -11.79
CA SER A 150 10.51 11.83 -11.88
C SER A 150 11.41 11.54 -13.08
N GLU A 151 11.74 10.28 -13.29
CA GLU A 151 12.55 9.85 -14.45
C GLU A 151 11.79 10.02 -15.78
N LEU A 152 10.48 9.83 -15.78
CA LEU A 152 9.60 10.14 -16.93
C LEU A 152 9.38 11.65 -17.13
N LYS A 153 9.99 12.50 -16.28
CA LYS A 153 9.83 13.96 -16.29
C LYS A 153 8.40 14.44 -16.00
N ASP A 154 7.56 13.57 -15.46
CA ASP A 154 6.25 13.95 -14.93
C ASP A 154 6.38 14.39 -13.47
N TYR A 155 6.94 15.56 -13.29
CA TYR A 155 7.23 16.09 -11.97
C TYR A 155 5.96 16.35 -11.13
N SER A 156 4.84 16.64 -11.77
CA SER A 156 3.56 16.81 -11.06
C SER A 156 3.12 15.53 -10.34
N ARG A 157 3.19 14.39 -11.05
CA ARG A 157 2.91 13.09 -10.44
C ARG A 157 3.99 12.68 -9.44
N ALA A 158 5.27 12.94 -9.74
CA ALA A 158 6.37 12.68 -8.83
C ALA A 158 6.17 13.38 -7.48
N ILE A 159 5.86 14.67 -7.47
CA ILE A 159 5.54 15.47 -6.28
C ILE A 159 4.37 14.84 -5.51
N THR A 160 3.31 14.46 -6.23
CA THR A 160 2.13 13.83 -5.62
C THR A 160 2.48 12.54 -4.89
N PHE A 161 3.27 11.68 -5.52
CA PHE A 161 3.64 10.38 -4.96
C PHE A 161 4.66 10.51 -3.82
N TYR A 162 5.64 11.40 -3.91
CA TYR A 162 6.55 11.65 -2.79
C TYR A 162 5.85 12.24 -1.56
N LYS A 163 4.88 13.14 -1.76
CA LYS A 163 4.03 13.62 -0.65
C LYS A 163 3.27 12.47 0.01
N LYS A 164 2.62 11.62 -0.80
CA LYS A 164 1.92 10.44 -0.28
C LYS A 164 2.87 9.50 0.46
N ALA A 165 4.08 9.27 -0.05
CA ALA A 165 5.10 8.44 0.58
C ALA A 165 5.56 9.03 1.92
N ALA A 166 5.82 10.33 1.98
CA ALA A 166 6.24 11.01 3.21
C ALA A 166 5.14 11.05 4.28
N ASP A 167 3.87 11.12 3.87
CA ASP A 167 2.72 11.16 4.79
C ASP A 167 2.22 9.76 5.20
N LYS A 168 2.56 8.73 4.42
CA LYS A 168 2.14 7.35 4.70
C LYS A 168 2.96 6.78 5.85
N ASN A 169 2.30 6.51 6.98
CA ASN A 169 2.95 5.89 8.15
C ASN A 169 4.23 6.66 8.59
N LYS A 170 4.08 7.95 8.95
CA LYS A 170 5.21 8.81 9.34
C LYS A 170 6.17 8.12 10.31
N ASN A 171 7.44 8.01 9.90
CA ASN A 171 8.51 7.39 10.66
C ASN A 171 9.86 8.03 10.34
N THR A 172 10.88 7.73 11.16
CA THR A 172 12.21 8.33 11.05
C THR A 172 13.07 7.78 9.91
N PHE A 173 12.59 6.75 9.20
CA PHE A 173 13.31 6.11 8.11
C PHE A 173 12.81 6.53 6.73
N THR A 174 11.52 6.32 6.43
CA THR A 174 10.99 6.59 5.08
C THR A 174 10.54 8.03 4.88
N THR A 175 10.01 8.68 5.91
CA THR A 175 9.51 10.06 5.79
C THR A 175 10.60 11.05 5.39
N PRO A 176 11.78 11.14 6.09
CA PRO A 176 12.83 12.09 5.70
C PRO A 176 13.42 11.78 4.32
N LEU A 177 13.52 10.49 3.95
CA LEU A 177 13.97 10.07 2.62
C LEU A 177 13.08 10.68 1.52
N PHE A 178 11.75 10.56 1.65
CA PHE A 178 10.84 11.05 0.63
C PHE A 178 10.64 12.57 0.70
N LEU A 179 10.77 13.20 1.84
CA LEU A 179 10.87 14.66 1.92
C LEU A 179 12.10 15.18 1.17
N LYS A 180 13.26 14.52 1.29
CA LYS A 180 14.46 14.91 0.54
C LYS A 180 14.24 14.80 -0.97
N LYS A 181 13.68 13.67 -1.44
CA LYS A 181 13.36 13.48 -2.87
C LYS A 181 12.33 14.50 -3.36
N LEU A 182 11.32 14.82 -2.56
CA LEU A 182 10.33 15.86 -2.85
C LEU A 182 10.99 17.22 -3.02
N GLY A 183 11.89 17.58 -2.11
CA GLY A 183 12.64 18.84 -2.21
C GLY A 183 13.48 18.93 -3.48
N LEU A 184 14.14 17.83 -3.88
CA LEU A 184 14.90 17.77 -5.15
C LEU A 184 14.01 18.01 -6.37
N VAL A 185 12.81 17.42 -6.41
CA VAL A 185 11.88 17.64 -7.53
C VAL A 185 11.35 19.07 -7.53
N TYR A 186 11.13 19.69 -6.38
CA TYR A 186 10.79 21.11 -6.33
C TYR A 186 11.91 22.00 -6.90
N GLU A 187 13.18 21.67 -6.61
CA GLU A 187 14.31 22.40 -7.23
C GLU A 187 14.33 22.27 -8.77
N GLU A 188 14.06 21.04 -9.29
CA GLU A 188 13.95 20.83 -10.74
C GLU A 188 12.83 21.67 -11.38
N GLN A 189 11.74 21.91 -10.64
CA GLN A 189 10.65 22.77 -11.06
C GLN A 189 10.90 24.27 -10.76
N LYS A 190 12.07 24.61 -10.23
CA LYS A 190 12.43 25.96 -9.78
C LYS A 190 11.51 26.52 -8.68
N GLU A 191 10.83 25.63 -7.98
CA GLU A 191 10.01 25.97 -6.79
C GLU A 191 10.90 26.01 -5.54
N PHE A 192 11.90 26.91 -5.53
CA PHE A 192 12.94 26.94 -4.51
C PHE A 192 12.42 27.19 -3.11
N LYS A 193 11.35 27.97 -2.96
CA LYS A 193 10.68 28.14 -1.67
C LYS A 193 10.10 26.83 -1.14
N SER A 194 9.37 26.11 -1.99
CA SER A 194 8.78 24.79 -1.63
C SER A 194 9.88 23.79 -1.27
N ALA A 195 11.01 23.81 -1.98
CA ALA A 195 12.17 22.98 -1.71
C ALA A 195 12.77 23.30 -0.33
N ALA A 196 13.08 24.55 -0.06
CA ALA A 196 13.66 24.99 1.23
C ALA A 196 12.73 24.63 2.40
N ASP A 197 11.43 24.91 2.28
CA ASP A 197 10.44 24.61 3.32
C ASP A 197 10.35 23.09 3.56
N THR A 198 10.47 22.28 2.50
CA THR A 198 10.46 20.81 2.60
C THR A 198 11.71 20.27 3.29
N TYR A 199 12.88 20.80 2.97
CA TYR A 199 14.13 20.42 3.62
C TYR A 199 14.18 20.85 5.09
N LYS A 200 13.63 22.03 5.44
CA LYS A 200 13.52 22.46 6.84
C LYS A 200 12.70 21.50 7.69
N LYS A 201 11.64 20.88 7.13
CA LYS A 201 10.88 19.84 7.85
C LYS A 201 11.75 18.63 8.22
N ILE A 202 12.70 18.23 7.37
CA ILE A 202 13.61 17.14 7.72
C ILE A 202 14.42 17.53 8.95
N LYS A 203 14.97 18.75 8.98
CA LYS A 203 15.79 19.24 10.07
C LYS A 203 15.00 19.35 11.39
N THR A 204 13.76 19.83 11.32
CA THR A 204 12.94 20.08 12.53
C THR A 204 12.26 18.83 13.05
N ASP A 205 11.69 18.01 12.16
CA ASP A 205 10.80 16.90 12.53
C ASP A 205 11.56 15.57 12.63
N PHE A 206 12.73 15.46 11.97
CA PHE A 206 13.53 14.24 11.89
C PHE A 206 15.03 14.48 12.09
N PRO A 207 15.45 15.18 13.16
CA PRO A 207 16.84 15.60 13.34
C PRO A 207 17.85 14.44 13.43
N GLU A 208 17.41 13.24 13.86
CA GLU A 208 18.22 12.03 13.97
C GLU A 208 18.26 11.18 12.68
N SER A 209 17.60 11.61 11.59
CA SER A 209 17.61 10.87 10.33
C SER A 209 18.93 11.03 9.58
N VAL A 210 19.23 10.03 8.72
CA VAL A 210 20.40 10.08 7.85
C VAL A 210 20.34 11.31 6.92
N GLU A 211 19.16 11.68 6.47
CA GLU A 211 18.94 12.84 5.61
C GLU A 211 19.25 14.15 6.33
N ALA A 212 18.97 14.26 7.63
CA ALA A 212 19.24 15.46 8.44
C ALA A 212 20.71 15.81 8.47
N ALA A 213 21.61 14.84 8.44
CA ALA A 213 23.06 15.06 8.49
C ALA A 213 23.60 15.94 7.34
N SER A 214 22.90 15.98 6.20
CA SER A 214 23.31 16.77 5.02
C SER A 214 22.32 17.85 4.62
N VAL A 215 21.20 17.98 5.32
CA VAL A 215 20.05 18.80 4.87
C VAL A 215 20.37 20.31 4.83
N ASP A 216 21.27 20.81 5.69
CA ASP A 216 21.64 22.22 5.72
C ASP A 216 22.22 22.71 4.38
N ALA A 217 22.97 21.88 3.69
CA ALA A 217 23.48 22.22 2.36
C ALA A 217 22.36 22.36 1.31
N TYR A 218 21.33 21.51 1.40
CA TYR A 218 20.15 21.59 0.53
C TYR A 218 19.31 22.83 0.83
N ILE A 219 19.11 23.18 2.11
CA ILE A 219 18.42 24.40 2.52
C ILE A 219 19.14 25.62 1.97
N ALA A 220 20.45 25.74 2.23
CA ALA A 220 21.25 26.89 1.78
C ALA A 220 21.23 27.03 0.26
N ARG A 221 21.32 25.91 -0.47
CA ARG A 221 21.27 25.90 -1.94
C ARG A 221 19.92 26.39 -2.47
N ALA A 222 18.80 25.94 -1.87
CA ALA A 222 17.47 26.37 -2.28
C ALA A 222 17.22 27.84 -1.92
N GLU A 223 17.63 28.29 -0.73
CA GLU A 223 17.48 29.68 -0.29
C GLU A 223 18.31 30.66 -1.12
N ALA A 224 19.49 30.28 -1.58
CA ALA A 224 20.33 31.11 -2.44
C ALA A 224 19.73 31.35 -3.84
N ARG A 225 18.63 30.70 -4.19
CA ARG A 225 17.92 30.81 -5.49
C ARG A 225 16.53 31.46 -5.35
N LEU A 226 16.15 31.93 -4.14
CA LEU A 226 14.93 32.71 -3.92
C LEU A 226 15.06 34.11 -4.49
#